data_87fabef7fbdfa0cb71245ad53696069b
#
_entry.id   87fabef7fbdfa0cb71245ad53696069b
#
_cell.length_a   1.000
_cell.length_b   1.000
_cell.length_c   1.000
_cell.angle_alpha   90.00
_cell.angle_beta   90.00
_cell.angle_gamma   90.00
#
_symmetry.space_group_name_H-M   'P 1'
#
loop_
_entity.id
_entity.type
_entity.pdbx_description
1 polymer ?
#
loop_
_entity_poly.entity_id
_entity_poly.type
_entity_poly.pdbx_seq_one_letter_code
_entity_poly.pdbx_strand_id
1 'polypeptide(L)'
;MKQKNTKNFGTRWGFILASVGSAVGMANVWGFPNKLGSNGGGAFLLIYLLFVFIFSYVGLPAEFAMGRRAGTGTLGAYENAWATRSKGMGKAGGLLGWLPLAGSLCIALGYAVIVTYILKALVDSVAGTLMTADTAAWFGEFSSTPFSVVPYHIIVVVGTLLTLYLGARSIEKTNKIMMPVFFIIFLVLAVRVALLPGSSAGYRFMFTPNWAALKDPMIWIWAMGQAFFSLSVTGSGMIVYGAYLSKEEDVVHMAQRTALFDTIAAVVAALVIIPACFSYNLD
;
A
#
# COMPACT_ATOMS: atom_id res chain seq x y z
N MET A 1 -0.27 39.23 8.12
CA MET A 1 0.47 37.94 8.24
C MET A 1 -0.48 36.81 7.99
N LYS A 2 -0.42 36.12 6.81
CA LYS A 2 -1.22 34.89 6.57
C LYS A 2 -0.72 33.81 7.52
N GLN A 3 -1.56 33.36 8.46
CA GLN A 3 -1.29 32.17 9.24
C GLN A 3 -1.02 31.02 8.24
N LYS A 4 0.22 30.59 8.21
CA LYS A 4 0.66 29.44 7.42
C LYS A 4 -0.07 28.22 8.00
N ASN A 5 -1.13 27.78 7.33
CA ASN A 5 -1.98 26.68 7.75
C ASN A 5 -1.10 25.41 7.82
N THR A 6 -0.63 25.07 9.02
CA THR A 6 0.31 23.98 9.27
C THR A 6 -0.33 22.59 9.08
N LYS A 7 -1.63 22.54 8.80
CA LYS A 7 -2.42 21.31 8.68
C LYS A 7 -2.46 20.72 7.26
N ASN A 8 -2.15 21.47 6.20
CA ASN A 8 -2.24 20.99 4.83
C ASN A 8 -0.87 20.64 4.24
N PHE A 9 -0.86 19.75 3.25
CA PHE A 9 0.34 19.48 2.47
C PHE A 9 0.84 20.74 1.76
N GLY A 10 2.15 20.89 1.68
CA GLY A 10 2.76 22.13 1.17
C GLY A 10 2.68 22.26 -0.35
N THR A 11 2.62 21.17 -1.07
CA THR A 11 2.59 21.13 -2.54
C THR A 11 1.70 20.01 -3.06
N ARG A 12 1.21 20.16 -4.30
CA ARG A 12 0.44 19.15 -5.02
C ARG A 12 1.21 17.82 -5.14
N TRP A 13 2.48 17.89 -5.52
CA TRP A 13 3.33 16.70 -5.59
C TRP A 13 3.59 16.10 -4.20
N GLY A 14 3.70 16.92 -3.16
CA GLY A 14 3.80 16.45 -1.79
C GLY A 14 2.60 15.63 -1.36
N PHE A 15 1.39 16.08 -1.71
CA PHE A 15 0.16 15.31 -1.47
C PHE A 15 0.17 13.99 -2.24
N ILE A 16 0.46 14.01 -3.54
CA ILE A 16 0.49 12.80 -4.38
C ILE A 16 1.49 11.79 -3.81
N LEU A 17 2.73 12.21 -3.56
CA LEU A 17 3.78 11.33 -3.02
C LEU A 17 3.42 10.81 -1.62
N ALA A 18 2.78 11.61 -0.79
CA ALA A 18 2.31 11.16 0.52
C ALA A 18 1.17 10.15 0.41
N SER A 19 0.19 10.39 -0.47
CA SER A 19 -0.93 9.46 -0.72
C SER A 19 -0.44 8.16 -1.36
N VAL A 20 0.47 8.24 -2.34
CA VAL A 20 1.13 7.09 -2.95
C VAL A 20 1.92 6.30 -1.90
N GLY A 21 2.72 6.98 -1.08
CA GLY A 21 3.48 6.33 -0.01
C GLY A 21 2.62 5.72 1.10
N SER A 22 1.38 6.18 1.25
CA SER A 22 0.40 5.52 2.14
C SER A 22 -0.25 4.30 1.49
N ALA A 23 -0.41 4.30 0.17
CA ALA A 23 -0.98 3.18 -0.57
C ALA A 23 0.09 2.11 -0.87
N VAL A 24 1.27 2.53 -1.35
CA VAL A 24 2.38 1.63 -1.66
C VAL A 24 2.96 1.00 -0.39
N GLY A 25 2.87 -0.30 -0.30
CA GLY A 25 3.35 -1.06 0.85
C GLY A 25 3.44 -2.55 0.55
N MET A 26 3.21 -3.38 1.56
CA MET A 26 3.20 -4.84 1.44
C MET A 26 2.17 -5.34 0.42
N ALA A 27 1.07 -4.61 0.24
CA ALA A 27 0.06 -4.94 -0.77
C ALA A 27 0.65 -4.99 -2.18
N ASN A 28 1.55 -4.05 -2.51
CA ASN A 28 2.17 -3.93 -3.82
C ASN A 28 3.39 -4.84 -3.97
N VAL A 29 4.27 -4.85 -2.95
CA VAL A 29 5.58 -5.51 -3.02
C VAL A 29 5.46 -7.02 -2.86
N TRP A 30 4.57 -7.48 -2.01
CA TRP A 30 4.40 -8.91 -1.70
C TRP A 30 3.02 -9.44 -2.05
N GLY A 31 1.96 -8.75 -1.63
CA GLY A 31 0.59 -9.23 -1.82
C GLY A 31 0.20 -9.36 -3.28
N PHE A 32 0.49 -8.36 -4.09
CA PHE A 32 0.13 -8.36 -5.51
C PHE A 32 0.91 -9.42 -6.32
N PRO A 33 2.25 -9.51 -6.26
CA PRO A 33 2.97 -10.58 -6.96
C PRO A 33 2.53 -11.98 -6.55
N ASN A 34 2.33 -12.22 -5.25
CA ASN A 34 1.85 -13.51 -4.74
C ASN A 34 0.47 -13.87 -5.31
N LYS A 35 -0.48 -12.94 -5.25
CA LYS A 35 -1.82 -13.18 -5.80
C LYS A 35 -1.82 -13.33 -7.32
N LEU A 36 -0.99 -12.58 -8.02
CA LEU A 36 -0.83 -12.71 -9.47
C LEU A 36 -0.25 -14.09 -9.82
N GLY A 37 0.77 -14.54 -9.09
CA GLY A 37 1.36 -15.87 -9.26
C GLY A 37 0.36 -17.00 -9.03
N SER A 38 -0.42 -16.92 -7.95
CA SER A 38 -1.34 -17.99 -7.53
C SER A 38 -2.69 -17.99 -8.28
N ASN A 39 -3.05 -16.93 -9.01
CA ASN A 39 -4.40 -16.77 -9.58
C ASN A 39 -4.40 -16.54 -11.10
N GLY A 40 -3.50 -17.19 -11.83
CA GLY A 40 -3.57 -17.23 -13.29
C GLY A 40 -2.88 -16.10 -14.03
N GLY A 41 -1.90 -15.43 -13.39
CA GLY A 41 -0.98 -14.51 -14.05
C GLY A 41 -1.67 -13.35 -14.78
N GLY A 42 -1.50 -13.29 -16.11
CA GLY A 42 -2.04 -12.20 -16.92
C GLY A 42 -3.55 -12.01 -16.85
N ALA A 43 -4.34 -13.07 -16.61
CA ALA A 43 -5.78 -12.95 -16.44
C ALA A 43 -6.13 -12.20 -15.15
N PHE A 44 -5.48 -12.52 -14.03
CA PHE A 44 -5.61 -11.80 -12.78
C PHE A 44 -5.20 -10.32 -12.93
N LEU A 45 -4.09 -10.05 -13.62
CA LEU A 45 -3.63 -8.69 -13.88
C LEU A 45 -4.70 -7.84 -14.58
N LEU A 46 -5.37 -8.38 -15.61
CA LEU A 46 -6.41 -7.66 -16.32
C LEU A 46 -7.62 -7.32 -15.43
N ILE A 47 -8.09 -8.29 -14.62
CA ILE A 47 -9.20 -8.06 -13.70
C ILE A 47 -8.80 -7.05 -12.62
N TYR A 48 -7.59 -7.17 -12.07
CA TYR A 48 -7.07 -6.21 -11.09
C TYR A 48 -7.05 -4.79 -11.66
N LEU A 49 -6.53 -4.58 -12.87
CA LEU A 49 -6.50 -3.27 -13.52
C LEU A 49 -7.90 -2.72 -13.76
N LEU A 50 -8.87 -3.58 -14.10
CA LEU A 50 -10.28 -3.20 -14.23
C LEU A 50 -10.83 -2.65 -12.90
N PHE A 51 -10.61 -3.36 -11.79
CA PHE A 51 -11.07 -2.89 -10.47
C PHE A 51 -10.34 -1.64 -10.00
N VAL A 52 -9.03 -1.54 -10.22
CA VAL A 52 -8.27 -0.30 -9.94
C VAL A 52 -8.86 0.88 -10.71
N PHE A 53 -9.16 0.69 -12.00
CA PHE A 53 -9.81 1.72 -12.81
C PHE A 53 -11.14 2.15 -12.19
N ILE A 54 -12.03 1.22 -11.87
CA ILE A 54 -13.33 1.52 -11.25
C ILE A 54 -13.15 2.28 -9.93
N PHE A 55 -12.28 1.79 -9.04
CA PHE A 55 -12.10 2.38 -7.72
C PHE A 55 -11.36 3.72 -7.75
N SER A 56 -10.53 3.97 -8.76
CA SER A 56 -9.90 5.27 -8.96
C SER A 56 -10.89 6.38 -9.32
N TYR A 57 -12.04 6.03 -9.89
CA TYR A 57 -13.09 6.98 -10.25
C TYR A 57 -14.19 7.09 -9.19
N VAL A 58 -14.46 6.05 -8.41
CA VAL A 58 -15.59 6.02 -7.48
C VAL A 58 -15.14 5.96 -6.03
N GLY A 59 -14.42 4.92 -5.63
CA GLY A 59 -14.08 4.67 -4.22
C GLY A 59 -13.15 5.71 -3.63
N LEU A 60 -11.98 5.84 -4.25
CA LEU A 60 -10.91 6.72 -3.74
C LEU A 60 -11.30 8.22 -3.77
N PRO A 61 -11.93 8.75 -4.85
CA PRO A 61 -12.42 10.12 -4.83
C PRO A 61 -13.50 10.37 -3.76
N ALA A 62 -14.36 9.39 -3.50
CA ALA A 62 -15.40 9.51 -2.48
C ALA A 62 -14.77 9.65 -1.08
N GLU A 63 -13.75 8.87 -0.75
CA GLU A 63 -13.03 8.97 0.53
C GLU A 63 -12.29 10.30 0.66
N PHE A 64 -11.57 10.73 -0.37
CA PHE A 64 -10.92 12.04 -0.37
C PHE A 64 -11.93 13.19 -0.20
N ALA A 65 -13.06 13.13 -0.90
CA ALA A 65 -14.12 14.15 -0.80
C ALA A 65 -14.74 14.18 0.61
N MET A 66 -14.99 13.00 1.19
CA MET A 66 -15.56 12.87 2.53
C MET A 66 -14.62 13.44 3.58
N GLY A 67 -13.34 13.10 3.52
CA GLY A 67 -12.30 13.63 4.41
C GLY A 67 -12.14 15.15 4.27
N ARG A 68 -12.04 15.65 3.02
CA ARG A 68 -11.90 17.10 2.72
C ARG A 68 -13.10 17.91 3.20
N ARG A 69 -14.31 17.39 3.02
CA ARG A 69 -15.54 18.04 3.48
C ARG A 69 -15.56 18.14 5.01
N ALA A 70 -15.20 17.06 5.70
CA ALA A 70 -15.25 17.01 7.16
C ALA A 70 -14.09 17.79 7.82
N GLY A 71 -12.92 17.85 7.18
CA GLY A 71 -11.72 18.48 7.72
C GLY A 71 -11.20 17.82 9.01
N THR A 72 -11.56 16.54 9.23
CA THR A 72 -11.25 15.78 10.43
C THR A 72 -10.96 14.31 10.06
N GLY A 73 -10.53 13.52 11.05
CA GLY A 73 -10.28 12.09 10.86
C GLY A 73 -11.56 11.28 10.63
N THR A 74 -11.39 9.97 10.52
CA THR A 74 -12.43 9.02 10.07
C THR A 74 -13.73 9.14 10.85
N LEU A 75 -13.70 9.15 12.19
CA LEU A 75 -14.92 9.22 13.00
C LEU A 75 -15.74 10.46 12.70
N GLY A 76 -15.10 11.64 12.70
CA GLY A 76 -15.78 12.88 12.41
C GLY A 76 -16.22 13.00 10.95
N ALA A 77 -15.53 12.35 10.02
CA ALA A 77 -15.94 12.31 8.61
C ALA A 77 -17.23 11.50 8.45
N TYR A 78 -17.34 10.35 9.10
CA TYR A 78 -18.56 9.55 9.12
C TYR A 78 -19.71 10.26 9.86
N GLU A 79 -19.45 10.87 11.01
CA GLU A 79 -20.42 11.68 11.72
C GLU A 79 -20.98 12.80 10.85
N ASN A 80 -20.09 13.56 10.19
CA ASN A 80 -20.45 14.65 9.29
C ASN A 80 -21.28 14.14 8.09
N ALA A 81 -20.88 13.03 7.48
CA ALA A 81 -21.59 12.46 6.34
C ALA A 81 -23.04 12.05 6.71
N TRP A 82 -23.21 11.37 7.84
CA TRP A 82 -24.54 10.93 8.32
C TRP A 82 -25.41 12.06 8.84
N ALA A 83 -24.81 13.09 9.43
CA ALA A 83 -25.51 14.28 9.89
C ALA A 83 -26.15 15.08 8.74
N THR A 84 -25.70 14.88 7.49
CA THR A 84 -26.32 15.52 6.32
C THR A 84 -27.74 15.04 6.08
N ARG A 85 -28.09 13.80 6.45
CA ARG A 85 -29.42 13.25 6.32
C ARG A 85 -30.35 13.69 7.48
N SER A 86 -29.82 13.68 8.71
CA SER A 86 -30.50 14.15 9.92
C SER A 86 -29.45 14.40 11.02
N LYS A 87 -29.59 15.51 11.76
CA LYS A 87 -28.70 15.84 12.88
C LYS A 87 -28.57 14.71 13.90
N GLY A 88 -29.66 13.98 14.17
CA GLY A 88 -29.65 12.84 15.10
C GLY A 88 -28.85 11.64 14.61
N MET A 89 -28.69 11.48 13.31
CA MET A 89 -27.94 10.35 12.71
C MET A 89 -26.41 10.54 12.79
N GLY A 90 -25.92 11.75 13.05
CA GLY A 90 -24.48 11.99 13.14
C GLY A 90 -23.79 11.08 14.16
N LYS A 91 -24.39 10.89 15.36
CA LYS A 91 -23.84 9.98 16.39
C LYS A 91 -23.73 8.54 15.91
N ALA A 92 -24.76 8.05 15.18
CA ALA A 92 -24.73 6.71 14.59
C ALA A 92 -23.63 6.60 13.52
N GLY A 93 -23.47 7.63 12.68
CA GLY A 93 -22.38 7.71 11.72
C GLY A 93 -21.00 7.65 12.39
N GLY A 94 -20.79 8.42 13.45
CA GLY A 94 -19.56 8.39 14.24
C GLY A 94 -19.27 6.99 14.84
N LEU A 95 -20.29 6.30 15.32
CA LEU A 95 -20.16 4.92 15.81
C LEU A 95 -19.76 3.95 14.69
N LEU A 96 -20.37 4.07 13.50
CA LEU A 96 -20.01 3.24 12.34
C LEU A 96 -18.58 3.53 11.85
N GLY A 97 -18.08 4.75 12.03
CA GLY A 97 -16.71 5.12 11.71
C GLY A 97 -15.63 4.35 12.50
N TRP A 98 -16.01 3.73 13.63
CA TRP A 98 -15.11 2.84 14.37
C TRP A 98 -14.77 1.55 13.61
N LEU A 99 -15.65 1.04 12.74
CA LEU A 99 -15.38 -0.18 11.97
C LEU A 99 -14.14 -0.05 11.07
N PRO A 100 -14.08 0.92 10.14
CA PRO A 100 -12.89 1.08 9.30
C PRO A 100 -11.67 1.53 10.11
N LEU A 101 -11.84 2.29 11.18
CA LEU A 101 -10.75 2.71 12.04
C LEU A 101 -10.14 1.52 12.81
N ALA A 102 -10.96 0.65 13.39
CA ALA A 102 -10.50 -0.56 14.07
C ALA A 102 -9.84 -1.53 13.09
N GLY A 103 -10.41 -1.70 11.89
CA GLY A 103 -9.81 -2.49 10.82
C GLY A 103 -8.42 -1.97 10.44
N SER A 104 -8.26 -0.66 10.27
CA SER A 104 -6.96 -0.04 9.99
C SER A 104 -5.96 -0.24 11.12
N LEU A 105 -6.41 -0.17 12.38
CA LEU A 105 -5.55 -0.45 13.53
C LEU A 105 -5.05 -1.90 13.52
N CYS A 106 -5.93 -2.86 13.28
CA CYS A 106 -5.55 -4.28 13.18
C CYS A 106 -4.54 -4.51 12.05
N ILE A 107 -4.76 -3.88 10.88
CA ILE A 107 -3.81 -3.94 9.76
C ILE A 107 -2.47 -3.32 10.18
N ALA A 108 -2.45 -2.15 10.82
CA ALA A 108 -1.23 -1.49 11.23
C ALA A 108 -0.40 -2.33 12.22
N LEU A 109 -1.06 -3.02 13.15
CA LEU A 109 -0.38 -3.95 14.07
C LEU A 109 0.28 -5.11 13.33
N GLY A 110 -0.44 -5.75 12.38
CA GLY A 110 0.11 -6.81 11.54
C GLY A 110 1.27 -6.32 10.67
N TYR A 111 1.15 -5.13 10.06
CA TYR A 111 2.21 -4.52 9.26
C TYR A 111 3.46 -4.23 10.07
N ALA A 112 3.33 -3.72 11.30
CA ALA A 112 4.47 -3.44 12.16
C ALA A 112 5.31 -4.70 12.42
N VAL A 113 4.66 -5.85 12.61
CA VAL A 113 5.36 -7.14 12.76
C VAL A 113 6.07 -7.55 11.48
N ILE A 114 5.39 -7.47 10.32
CA ILE A 114 6.00 -7.85 9.03
C ILE A 114 7.19 -6.95 8.68
N VAL A 115 7.05 -5.62 8.89
CA VAL A 115 8.17 -4.68 8.68
C VAL A 115 9.35 -5.00 9.60
N THR A 116 9.10 -5.53 10.78
CA THR A 116 10.14 -5.99 11.69
C THR A 116 10.96 -7.15 11.09
N TYR A 117 10.30 -8.11 10.44
CA TYR A 117 11.01 -9.20 9.75
C TYR A 117 11.83 -8.69 8.58
N ILE A 118 11.31 -7.71 7.82
CA ILE A 118 12.06 -7.07 6.73
C ILE A 118 13.27 -6.32 7.27
N LEU A 119 13.13 -5.60 8.38
CA LEU A 119 14.26 -4.91 9.03
C LEU A 119 15.34 -5.88 9.47
N LYS A 120 14.97 -7.04 10.06
CA LYS A 120 15.91 -8.09 10.40
C LYS A 120 16.64 -8.62 9.16
N ALA A 121 15.90 -8.93 8.09
CA ALA A 121 16.49 -9.37 6.83
C ALA A 121 17.47 -8.34 6.24
N LEU A 122 17.13 -7.05 6.32
CA LEU A 122 18.01 -5.96 5.90
C LEU A 122 19.29 -5.92 6.72
N VAL A 123 19.19 -6.01 8.04
CA VAL A 123 20.37 -6.02 8.94
C VAL A 123 21.27 -7.21 8.62
N ASP A 124 20.71 -8.40 8.47
CA ASP A 124 21.45 -9.61 8.15
C ASP A 124 22.08 -9.58 6.75
N SER A 125 21.38 -8.96 5.78
CA SER A 125 21.93 -8.74 4.43
C SER A 125 23.16 -7.81 4.48
N VAL A 126 23.06 -6.70 5.20
CA VAL A 126 24.15 -5.72 5.33
C VAL A 126 25.34 -6.31 6.12
N ALA A 127 25.04 -7.09 7.14
CA ALA A 127 26.06 -7.80 7.91
C ALA A 127 26.72 -8.97 7.17
N GLY A 128 26.15 -9.40 6.03
CA GLY A 128 26.61 -10.56 5.27
C GLY A 128 26.18 -11.90 5.84
N THR A 129 25.53 -11.94 6.99
CA THR A 129 25.11 -13.18 7.67
C THR A 129 24.06 -13.94 6.87
N LEU A 130 23.20 -13.24 6.11
CA LEU A 130 22.19 -13.86 5.26
C LEU A 130 22.81 -14.65 4.09
N MET A 131 24.04 -14.32 3.67
CA MET A 131 24.75 -15.01 2.58
C MET A 131 25.17 -16.43 2.96
N THR A 132 25.34 -16.70 4.26
CA THR A 132 25.78 -17.99 4.80
C THR A 132 24.68 -18.75 5.56
N ALA A 133 23.52 -18.09 5.77
CA ALA A 133 22.39 -18.69 6.46
C ALA A 133 21.64 -19.69 5.56
N ASP A 134 21.08 -20.72 6.17
CA ASP A 134 20.03 -21.50 5.52
C ASP A 134 18.76 -20.63 5.39
N THR A 135 18.52 -20.12 4.19
CA THR A 135 17.43 -19.18 3.93
C THR A 135 16.05 -19.81 4.17
N ALA A 136 15.91 -21.12 4.07
CA ALA A 136 14.67 -21.84 4.34
C ALA A 136 14.37 -21.89 5.85
N ALA A 137 15.40 -22.11 6.68
CA ALA A 137 15.27 -22.16 8.13
C ALA A 137 15.30 -20.77 8.80
N TRP A 138 15.97 -19.79 8.20
CA TRP A 138 16.22 -18.47 8.78
C TRP A 138 14.97 -17.78 9.35
N PHE A 139 13.88 -17.76 8.57
CA PHE A 139 12.64 -17.11 8.99
C PHE A 139 11.98 -17.88 10.16
N GLY A 140 11.97 -19.22 10.07
CA GLY A 140 11.42 -20.09 11.11
C GLY A 140 12.16 -19.95 12.44
N GLU A 141 13.49 -19.95 12.41
CA GLU A 141 14.33 -19.77 13.59
C GLU A 141 14.12 -18.41 14.24
N PHE A 142 14.14 -17.33 13.43
CA PHE A 142 13.92 -15.98 13.95
C PHE A 142 12.52 -15.81 14.53
N SER A 143 11.48 -16.28 13.85
CA SER A 143 10.09 -16.09 14.28
C SER A 143 9.71 -16.95 15.50
N SER A 144 10.33 -18.13 15.67
CA SER A 144 10.07 -19.03 16.79
C SER A 144 10.90 -18.74 18.04
N THR A 145 12.02 -18.00 17.92
CA THR A 145 12.86 -17.66 19.06
C THR A 145 12.18 -16.61 19.93
N PRO A 146 11.93 -16.89 21.23
CA PRO A 146 11.28 -15.95 22.12
C PRO A 146 11.98 -14.58 22.16
N PHE A 147 11.20 -13.51 22.05
CA PHE A 147 11.66 -12.11 22.12
C PHE A 147 12.65 -11.65 21.03
N SER A 148 13.01 -12.49 20.06
CA SER A 148 13.93 -12.12 18.96
C SER A 148 13.40 -10.93 18.12
N VAL A 149 12.08 -10.84 17.98
CA VAL A 149 11.39 -9.79 17.20
C VAL A 149 11.41 -8.44 17.92
N VAL A 150 11.43 -8.42 19.25
CA VAL A 150 11.20 -7.22 20.07
C VAL A 150 12.16 -6.06 19.78
N PRO A 151 13.48 -6.24 19.70
CA PRO A 151 14.41 -5.13 19.44
C PRO A 151 14.12 -4.43 18.11
N TYR A 152 13.87 -5.20 17.05
CA TYR A 152 13.55 -4.68 15.72
C TYR A 152 12.17 -4.04 15.69
N HIS A 153 11.20 -4.60 16.43
CA HIS A 153 9.85 -4.05 16.53
C HIS A 153 9.84 -2.67 17.21
N ILE A 154 10.64 -2.51 18.27
CA ILE A 154 10.81 -1.20 18.93
C ILE A 154 11.35 -0.17 17.94
N ILE A 155 12.35 -0.52 17.14
CA ILE A 155 12.94 0.38 16.14
C ILE A 155 11.85 0.80 15.12
N VAL A 156 11.07 -0.14 14.62
CA VAL A 156 9.99 0.12 13.65
C VAL A 156 8.93 1.05 14.26
N VAL A 157 8.46 0.75 15.47
CA VAL A 157 7.44 1.54 16.15
C VAL A 157 7.93 2.95 16.44
N VAL A 158 9.14 3.09 17.03
CA VAL A 158 9.72 4.40 17.33
C VAL A 158 9.93 5.22 16.05
N GLY A 159 10.48 4.62 14.99
CA GLY A 159 10.66 5.28 13.70
C GLY A 159 9.35 5.77 13.10
N THR A 160 8.30 4.94 13.17
CA THR A 160 6.95 5.32 12.73
C THR A 160 6.39 6.48 13.54
N LEU A 161 6.46 6.41 14.88
CA LEU A 161 5.96 7.47 15.76
C LEU A 161 6.71 8.80 15.54
N LEU A 162 8.02 8.76 15.36
CA LEU A 162 8.81 9.96 15.03
C LEU A 162 8.39 10.58 13.70
N THR A 163 8.11 9.75 12.69
CA THR A 163 7.61 10.24 11.39
C THR A 163 6.24 10.88 11.52
N LEU A 164 5.35 10.33 12.34
CA LEU A 164 3.98 10.82 12.53
C LEU A 164 3.90 12.03 13.46
N TYR A 165 4.86 12.19 14.38
CA TYR A 165 4.82 13.21 15.44
C TYR A 165 4.65 14.64 14.92
N LEU A 166 5.27 14.98 13.79
CA LEU A 166 5.19 16.30 13.16
C LEU A 166 4.02 16.43 12.15
N GLY A 167 3.16 15.42 12.05
CA GLY A 167 1.96 15.42 11.23
C GLY A 167 2.22 15.42 9.71
N ALA A 168 1.29 15.98 8.93
CA ALA A 168 1.28 15.90 7.47
C ALA A 168 2.58 16.34 6.79
N ARG A 169 3.27 17.34 7.32
CA ARG A 169 4.55 17.82 6.75
C ARG A 169 5.68 16.81 6.89
N SER A 170 5.74 16.09 8.01
CA SER A 170 6.75 15.05 8.21
C SER A 170 6.48 13.88 7.27
N ILE A 171 5.24 13.46 7.17
CA ILE A 171 4.80 12.43 6.21
C ILE A 171 5.18 12.83 4.78
N GLU A 172 4.87 14.07 4.38
CA GLU A 172 5.23 14.60 3.05
C GLU A 172 6.75 14.57 2.81
N LYS A 173 7.55 15.03 3.79
CA LYS A 173 9.02 15.06 3.67
C LYS A 173 9.60 13.65 3.55
N THR A 174 9.13 12.72 4.36
CA THR A 174 9.58 11.32 4.35
C THR A 174 9.22 10.67 3.00
N ASN A 175 7.99 10.81 2.54
CA ASN A 175 7.55 10.19 1.28
C ASN A 175 8.18 10.82 0.03
N LYS A 176 8.54 12.10 0.07
CA LYS A 176 9.31 12.74 -1.02
C LYS A 176 10.68 12.10 -1.26
N ILE A 177 11.25 11.49 -0.23
CA ILE A 177 12.54 10.78 -0.34
C ILE A 177 12.29 9.29 -0.59
N MET A 178 11.40 8.67 0.19
CA MET A 178 11.19 7.22 0.14
C MET A 178 10.61 6.75 -1.19
N MET A 179 9.64 7.47 -1.77
CA MET A 179 9.00 7.04 -3.01
C MET A 179 9.93 7.04 -4.22
N PRO A 180 10.70 8.10 -4.53
CA PRO A 180 11.70 8.03 -5.58
C PRO A 180 12.74 6.93 -5.36
N VAL A 181 13.24 6.76 -4.13
CA VAL A 181 14.21 5.70 -3.79
C VAL A 181 13.61 4.32 -4.03
N PHE A 182 12.36 4.10 -3.62
CA PHE A 182 11.63 2.86 -3.89
C PHE A 182 11.59 2.55 -5.40
N PHE A 183 11.13 3.50 -6.22
CA PHE A 183 11.04 3.29 -7.67
C PHE A 183 12.41 3.05 -8.32
N ILE A 184 13.46 3.75 -7.88
CA ILE A 184 14.82 3.56 -8.40
C ILE A 184 15.33 2.15 -8.06
N ILE A 185 15.19 1.70 -6.80
CA ILE A 185 15.62 0.38 -6.38
C ILE A 185 14.90 -0.70 -7.19
N PHE A 186 13.57 -0.63 -7.29
CA PHE A 186 12.79 -1.61 -8.03
C PHE A 186 13.09 -1.60 -9.53
N LEU A 187 13.36 -0.42 -10.12
CA LEU A 187 13.77 -0.33 -11.52
C LEU A 187 15.12 -1.01 -11.75
N VAL A 188 16.11 -0.76 -10.88
CA VAL A 188 17.42 -1.42 -10.95
C VAL A 188 17.27 -2.94 -10.79
N LEU A 189 16.46 -3.39 -9.85
CA LEU A 189 16.16 -4.82 -9.66
C LEU A 189 15.44 -5.42 -10.89
N ALA A 190 14.48 -4.71 -11.47
CA ALA A 190 13.78 -5.17 -12.68
C ALA A 190 14.72 -5.38 -13.85
N VAL A 191 15.64 -4.43 -14.07
CA VAL A 191 16.69 -4.58 -15.10
C VAL A 191 17.61 -5.77 -14.78
N ARG A 192 18.03 -5.92 -13.54
CA ARG A 192 18.89 -7.04 -13.12
C ARG A 192 18.21 -8.39 -13.30
N VAL A 193 16.94 -8.51 -12.93
CA VAL A 193 16.15 -9.75 -13.07
C VAL A 193 15.87 -10.05 -14.54
N ALA A 194 15.62 -9.05 -15.37
CA ALA A 194 15.42 -9.25 -16.81
C ALA A 194 16.62 -9.90 -17.52
N LEU A 195 17.82 -9.71 -16.96
CA LEU A 195 19.06 -10.29 -17.47
C LEU A 195 19.33 -11.71 -16.93
N LEU A 196 18.51 -12.23 -16.02
CA LEU A 196 18.68 -13.60 -15.48
C LEU A 196 18.22 -14.64 -16.50
N PRO A 197 18.93 -15.77 -16.59
CA PRO A 197 18.46 -16.93 -17.36
C PRO A 197 17.10 -17.42 -16.84
N GLY A 198 16.16 -17.70 -17.76
CA GLY A 198 14.82 -18.19 -17.39
C GLY A 198 13.78 -17.11 -17.06
N SER A 199 14.17 -15.85 -16.84
CA SER A 199 13.26 -14.75 -16.50
C SER A 199 12.15 -14.53 -17.55
N SER A 200 12.41 -14.84 -18.82
CA SER A 200 11.46 -14.70 -19.93
C SER A 200 10.18 -15.51 -19.74
N ALA A 201 10.26 -16.66 -19.06
CA ALA A 201 9.09 -17.49 -18.74
C ALA A 201 8.18 -16.75 -17.75
N GLY A 202 8.73 -16.08 -16.73
CA GLY A 202 7.98 -15.27 -15.78
C GLY A 202 7.29 -14.07 -16.44
N TYR A 203 7.97 -13.37 -17.35
CA TYR A 203 7.33 -12.29 -18.11
C TYR A 203 6.20 -12.81 -18.99
N ARG A 204 6.40 -13.96 -19.67
CA ARG A 204 5.34 -14.59 -20.46
C ARG A 204 4.15 -14.94 -19.59
N PHE A 205 4.36 -15.52 -18.41
CA PHE A 205 3.30 -15.83 -17.45
C PHE A 205 2.51 -14.57 -17.03
N MET A 206 3.21 -13.46 -16.75
CA MET A 206 2.56 -12.19 -16.36
C MET A 206 1.69 -11.59 -17.45
N PHE A 207 2.14 -11.66 -18.71
CA PHE A 207 1.50 -10.93 -19.81
C PHE A 207 0.69 -11.81 -20.77
N THR A 208 0.69 -13.13 -20.57
CA THR A 208 -0.15 -14.05 -21.36
C THR A 208 -1.37 -14.46 -20.54
N PRO A 209 -2.58 -13.91 -20.83
CA PRO A 209 -3.76 -14.24 -20.05
C PRO A 209 -4.18 -15.70 -20.24
N ASN A 210 -4.39 -16.40 -19.15
CA ASN A 210 -5.12 -17.66 -19.16
C ASN A 210 -6.63 -17.36 -19.13
N TRP A 211 -7.25 -17.31 -20.30
CA TRP A 211 -8.69 -16.98 -20.42
C TRP A 211 -9.61 -17.98 -19.70
N ALA A 212 -9.19 -19.23 -19.55
CA ALA A 212 -9.97 -20.23 -18.81
C ALA A 212 -10.09 -19.87 -17.32
N ALA A 213 -9.07 -19.22 -16.77
CA ALA A 213 -9.05 -18.77 -15.39
C ALA A 213 -10.16 -17.73 -15.07
N LEU A 214 -10.62 -16.96 -16.07
CA LEU A 214 -11.71 -15.98 -15.89
C LEU A 214 -13.06 -16.63 -15.55
N LYS A 215 -13.21 -17.93 -15.76
CA LYS A 215 -14.43 -18.69 -15.40
C LYS A 215 -14.51 -18.95 -13.89
N ASP A 216 -13.40 -18.85 -13.18
CA ASP A 216 -13.37 -19.01 -11.73
C ASP A 216 -13.78 -17.70 -11.02
N PRO A 217 -14.92 -17.65 -10.31
CA PRO A 217 -15.35 -16.47 -9.58
C PRO A 217 -14.34 -16.02 -8.51
N MET A 218 -13.53 -16.94 -7.99
CA MET A 218 -12.55 -16.63 -6.95
C MET A 218 -11.47 -15.68 -7.45
N ILE A 219 -11.07 -15.75 -8.72
CA ILE A 219 -10.09 -14.83 -9.30
C ILE A 219 -10.61 -13.38 -9.28
N TRP A 220 -11.90 -13.20 -9.59
CA TRP A 220 -12.55 -11.90 -9.53
C TRP A 220 -12.58 -11.34 -8.10
N ILE A 221 -12.91 -12.19 -7.12
CA ILE A 221 -12.95 -11.82 -5.70
C ILE A 221 -11.54 -11.45 -5.22
N TRP A 222 -10.51 -12.25 -5.56
CA TRP A 222 -9.13 -11.96 -5.18
C TRP A 222 -8.60 -10.68 -5.84
N ALA A 223 -8.89 -10.46 -7.12
CA ALA A 223 -8.46 -9.26 -7.84
C ALA A 223 -9.15 -7.99 -7.30
N MET A 224 -10.46 -8.07 -7.03
CA MET A 224 -11.20 -6.99 -6.39
C MET A 224 -10.65 -6.69 -5.00
N GLY A 225 -10.47 -7.70 -4.16
CA GLY A 225 -9.91 -7.55 -2.82
C GLY A 225 -8.50 -6.97 -2.84
N GLN A 226 -7.66 -7.38 -3.81
CA GLN A 226 -6.33 -6.81 -3.98
C GLN A 226 -6.39 -5.32 -4.38
N ALA A 227 -7.32 -4.93 -5.25
CA ALA A 227 -7.48 -3.53 -5.65
C ALA A 227 -7.98 -2.65 -4.48
N PHE A 228 -8.93 -3.14 -3.67
CA PHE A 228 -9.38 -2.47 -2.45
C PHE A 228 -8.22 -2.27 -1.47
N PHE A 229 -7.45 -3.33 -1.24
CA PHE A 229 -6.36 -3.32 -0.28
C PHE A 229 -5.21 -2.42 -0.73
N SER A 230 -4.80 -2.50 -2.00
CA SER A 230 -3.74 -1.70 -2.58
C SER A 230 -4.06 -0.20 -2.54
N LEU A 231 -5.25 0.19 -2.98
CA LEU A 231 -5.69 1.58 -2.97
C LEU A 231 -6.09 2.10 -1.58
N SER A 232 -6.02 1.24 -0.55
CA SER A 232 -6.45 1.57 0.83
C SER A 232 -7.91 2.08 0.91
N VAL A 233 -8.76 1.69 -0.05
CA VAL A 233 -10.19 2.01 -0.03
C VAL A 233 -10.84 1.27 1.14
N THR A 234 -11.74 1.92 1.86
CA THR A 234 -12.36 1.47 3.12
C THR A 234 -11.41 1.36 4.33
N GLY A 235 -10.12 1.70 4.14
CA GLY A 235 -9.08 1.61 5.16
C GLY A 235 -8.88 2.86 6.01
N SER A 236 -9.81 3.81 6.03
CA SER A 236 -9.71 5.08 6.79
C SER A 236 -8.59 6.03 6.36
N GLY A 237 -7.47 5.52 5.86
CA GLY A 237 -6.29 6.30 5.51
C GLY A 237 -6.60 7.40 4.51
N MET A 238 -7.30 7.08 3.44
CA MET A 238 -7.59 8.02 2.35
C MET A 238 -8.57 9.12 2.78
N ILE A 239 -9.45 8.85 3.75
CA ILE A 239 -10.29 9.88 4.40
C ILE A 239 -9.40 10.89 5.13
N VAL A 240 -8.40 10.43 5.88
CA VAL A 240 -7.46 11.30 6.61
C VAL A 240 -6.63 12.13 5.63
N TYR A 241 -6.11 11.53 4.54
CA TYR A 241 -5.41 12.29 3.49
C TYR A 241 -6.32 13.31 2.83
N GLY A 242 -7.58 12.97 2.56
CA GLY A 242 -8.59 13.89 2.06
C GLY A 242 -8.79 15.11 2.97
N ALA A 243 -8.75 14.93 4.30
CA ALA A 243 -8.85 16.03 5.25
C ALA A 243 -7.66 17.02 5.17
N TYR A 244 -6.51 16.58 4.68
CA TYR A 244 -5.33 17.43 4.45
C TYR A 244 -5.24 17.98 3.03
N LEU A 245 -6.16 17.58 2.13
CA LEU A 245 -6.20 18.05 0.74
C LEU A 245 -6.66 19.51 0.69
N SER A 246 -5.94 20.34 -0.08
CA SER A 246 -6.32 21.73 -0.31
C SER A 246 -7.67 21.81 -1.03
N LYS A 247 -8.41 22.90 -0.77
CA LYS A 247 -9.71 23.16 -1.39
C LYS A 247 -9.63 23.45 -2.90
N GLU A 248 -8.47 23.94 -3.34
CA GLU A 248 -8.21 24.27 -4.74
C GLU A 248 -7.89 23.04 -5.61
N GLU A 249 -7.55 21.90 -5.00
CA GLU A 249 -7.18 20.70 -5.73
C GLU A 249 -8.41 19.89 -6.19
N ASP A 250 -8.33 19.37 -7.40
CA ASP A 250 -9.35 18.45 -7.93
C ASP A 250 -9.21 17.07 -7.28
N VAL A 251 -10.23 16.64 -6.54
CA VAL A 251 -10.27 15.38 -5.80
C VAL A 251 -10.14 14.18 -6.73
N VAL A 252 -10.86 14.19 -7.86
CA VAL A 252 -10.87 13.06 -8.79
C VAL A 252 -9.50 12.90 -9.43
N HIS A 253 -8.92 14.01 -9.87
CA HIS A 253 -7.59 14.01 -10.45
C HIS A 253 -6.50 13.54 -9.47
N MET A 254 -6.60 13.94 -8.19
CA MET A 254 -5.67 13.47 -7.15
C MET A 254 -5.84 11.97 -6.90
N ALA A 255 -7.06 11.47 -6.83
CA ALA A 255 -7.34 10.06 -6.65
C ALA A 255 -6.80 9.20 -7.81
N GLN A 256 -7.04 9.63 -9.05
CA GLN A 256 -6.56 8.93 -10.25
C GLN A 256 -5.02 8.86 -10.28
N ARG A 257 -4.34 9.96 -9.94
CA ARG A 257 -2.87 9.97 -9.88
C ARG A 257 -2.34 9.07 -8.77
N THR A 258 -2.98 9.08 -7.61
CA THR A 258 -2.61 8.17 -6.51
C THR A 258 -2.77 6.72 -6.94
N ALA A 259 -3.91 6.36 -7.54
CA ALA A 259 -4.16 5.00 -8.03
C ALA A 259 -3.18 4.60 -9.14
N LEU A 260 -2.85 5.51 -10.07
CA LEU A 260 -1.89 5.25 -11.14
C LEU A 260 -0.50 4.90 -10.59
N PHE A 261 0.05 5.71 -9.67
CA PHE A 261 1.37 5.46 -9.12
C PHE A 261 1.41 4.24 -8.20
N ASP A 262 0.32 3.98 -7.46
CA ASP A 262 0.15 2.75 -6.68
C ASP A 262 0.20 1.52 -7.58
N THR A 263 -0.55 1.54 -8.68
CA THR A 263 -0.58 0.45 -9.66
C THR A 263 0.77 0.26 -10.34
N ILE A 264 1.45 1.34 -10.72
CA ILE A 264 2.81 1.26 -11.28
C ILE A 264 3.74 0.58 -10.28
N ALA A 265 3.67 0.93 -8.99
CA ALA A 265 4.49 0.31 -7.95
C ALA A 265 4.21 -1.20 -7.83
N ALA A 266 2.93 -1.62 -7.84
CA ALA A 266 2.54 -3.02 -7.80
C ALA A 266 3.07 -3.80 -9.02
N VAL A 267 2.89 -3.25 -10.23
CA VAL A 267 3.34 -3.89 -11.46
C VAL A 267 4.87 -3.97 -11.51
N VAL A 268 5.57 -2.90 -11.13
CA VAL A 268 7.05 -2.89 -11.10
C VAL A 268 7.58 -3.91 -10.08
N ALA A 269 6.94 -4.06 -8.92
CA ALA A 269 7.29 -5.10 -7.95
C ALA A 269 7.08 -6.50 -8.54
N ALA A 270 5.97 -6.74 -9.24
CA ALA A 270 5.71 -8.03 -9.90
C ALA A 270 6.71 -8.32 -11.02
N LEU A 271 7.14 -7.30 -11.78
CA LEU A 271 8.19 -7.44 -12.81
C LEU A 271 9.56 -7.84 -12.24
N VAL A 272 9.77 -7.68 -10.95
CA VAL A 272 10.96 -8.16 -10.25
C VAL A 272 10.71 -9.57 -9.71
N ILE A 273 9.64 -9.75 -8.94
CA ILE A 273 9.44 -10.95 -8.13
C ILE A 273 9.07 -12.14 -9.01
N ILE A 274 8.09 -12.03 -9.89
CA ILE A 274 7.62 -13.16 -10.71
C ILE A 274 8.74 -13.72 -11.59
N PRO A 275 9.45 -12.92 -12.42
CA PRO A 275 10.51 -13.47 -13.25
C PRO A 275 11.70 -13.99 -12.44
N ALA A 276 11.96 -13.44 -11.24
CA ALA A 276 12.99 -13.96 -10.34
C ALA A 276 12.61 -15.37 -9.84
N CYS A 277 11.35 -15.58 -9.42
CA CYS A 277 10.87 -16.91 -9.02
C CYS A 277 11.06 -17.93 -10.15
N PHE A 278 10.67 -17.59 -11.37
CA PHE A 278 10.87 -18.45 -12.53
C PHE A 278 12.34 -18.73 -12.84
N SER A 279 13.23 -17.74 -12.67
CA SER A 279 14.68 -17.90 -12.91
C SER A 279 15.35 -18.84 -11.90
N TYR A 280 14.84 -18.87 -10.67
CA TYR A 280 15.39 -19.70 -9.60
C TYR A 280 14.56 -20.96 -9.33
N ASN A 281 13.53 -21.25 -10.15
CA ASN A 281 12.59 -22.37 -9.98
C ASN A 281 11.96 -22.40 -8.57
N LEU A 282 11.56 -21.24 -8.09
CA LEU A 282 10.84 -21.10 -6.82
C LEU A 282 9.33 -21.18 -7.12
N ASP A 283 8.64 -22.11 -6.42
CA ASP A 283 7.19 -22.29 -6.51
C ASP A 283 6.37 -21.19 -5.82
#